data_6c67d2b14ac2efbd4445639fb16d9751
#
_entry.id   6c67d2b14ac2efbd4445639fb16d9751
#
_cell.length_a   1.000
_cell.length_b   1.000
_cell.length_c   1.000
_cell.angle_alpha   90.00
_cell.angle_beta   90.00
_cell.angle_gamma   90.00
#
_symmetry.space_group_name_H-M   'P 1'
#
loop_
_entity.id
_entity.type
_entity.pdbx_description
1 polymer ?
#
loop_
_entity_poly.entity_id
_entity_poly.type
_entity_poly.pdbx_seq_one_letter_code
_entity_poly.pdbx_strand_id
1 'polypeptide(L)'
;MRDFSVVSYFDSGFTARVRALQERIAVETGARASLDIWAPHITIGSGISVPDEDVSHAKERLDRAVEDIAPFPIVVSGFGFMDDWSGGKQPGITPYVVYLRVVVPDSLRRLVESVRNGLTDHFDRWYEQPSPYKPHVTIAYRDLSWDGFLRAKDLLSREIFIAEPIIDHVSLVDEIPDAFQTEYYRTSFCFNGNKEF
;
A
#
# COMPACT_ATOMS: atom_id res chain seq x y z
N MET A 1 -2.07 17.64 14.25
CA MET A 1 -2.34 16.18 14.09
C MET A 1 -2.26 15.86 12.62
N ARG A 2 -1.44 14.89 12.24
CA ARG A 2 -1.24 14.44 10.86
C ARG A 2 -1.51 12.95 10.76
N ASP A 3 -2.15 12.53 9.67
CA ASP A 3 -2.47 11.13 9.43
C ASP A 3 -1.48 10.54 8.43
N PHE A 4 -0.90 9.40 8.78
CA PHE A 4 0.12 8.74 7.99
C PHE A 4 -0.25 7.31 7.63
N SER A 5 0.30 6.86 6.52
CA SER A 5 0.45 5.45 6.18
C SER A 5 1.92 5.06 6.10
N VAL A 6 2.24 3.84 6.49
CA VAL A 6 3.52 3.20 6.20
C VAL A 6 3.32 2.29 5.00
N VAL A 7 4.06 2.55 3.93
CA VAL A 7 3.97 1.78 2.68
C VAL A 7 5.36 1.31 2.24
N SER A 8 5.43 0.28 1.41
CA SER A 8 6.64 -0.05 0.65
C SER A 8 6.35 0.14 -0.84
N TYR A 9 7.19 0.89 -1.51
CA TYR A 9 7.19 1.02 -2.95
C TYR A 9 8.05 -0.09 -3.57
N PHE A 10 8.06 -0.16 -4.87
CA PHE A 10 8.75 -1.22 -5.62
C PHE A 10 9.80 -0.64 -6.57
N ASP A 11 10.67 -1.50 -7.05
CA ASP A 11 11.61 -1.17 -8.11
C ASP A 11 10.88 -0.66 -9.38
N SER A 12 11.64 -0.03 -10.27
CA SER A 12 11.10 0.57 -11.49
C SER A 12 10.49 -0.46 -12.44
N GLY A 13 11.03 -1.68 -12.48
CA GLY A 13 10.54 -2.74 -13.38
C GLY A 13 9.17 -3.26 -12.97
N PHE A 14 8.98 -3.59 -11.69
CA PHE A 14 7.68 -4.01 -11.18
C PHE A 14 6.68 -2.85 -11.24
N THR A 15 7.09 -1.64 -10.85
CA THR A 15 6.27 -0.43 -10.91
C THR A 15 5.75 -0.19 -12.33
N ALA A 16 6.60 -0.28 -13.36
CA ALA A 16 6.18 -0.11 -14.76
C ALA A 16 5.13 -1.16 -15.19
N ARG A 17 5.29 -2.43 -14.76
CA ARG A 17 4.30 -3.49 -15.05
C ARG A 17 2.95 -3.20 -14.42
N VAL A 18 2.93 -2.73 -13.17
CA VAL A 18 1.67 -2.36 -12.49
C VAL A 18 1.04 -1.13 -13.15
N ARG A 19 1.85 -0.12 -13.51
CA ARG A 19 1.37 1.07 -14.23
C ARG A 19 0.70 0.72 -15.56
N ALA A 20 1.29 -0.19 -16.33
CA ALA A 20 0.68 -0.66 -17.59
C ALA A 20 -0.69 -1.33 -17.36
N LEU A 21 -0.87 -2.06 -16.24
CA LEU A 21 -2.18 -2.59 -15.85
C LEU A 21 -3.15 -1.47 -15.47
N GLN A 22 -2.72 -0.50 -14.67
CA GLN A 22 -3.54 0.64 -14.25
C GLN A 22 -4.00 1.47 -15.47
N GLU A 23 -3.10 1.74 -16.42
CA GLU A 23 -3.42 2.43 -17.67
C GLU A 23 -4.46 1.69 -18.50
N ARG A 24 -4.30 0.37 -18.66
CA ARG A 24 -5.25 -0.44 -19.40
C ARG A 24 -6.62 -0.46 -18.74
N ILE A 25 -6.67 -0.63 -17.40
CA ILE A 25 -7.95 -0.58 -16.67
C ILE A 25 -8.56 0.82 -16.77
N ALA A 26 -7.76 1.88 -16.70
CA ALA A 26 -8.27 3.25 -16.86
C ALA A 26 -8.91 3.48 -18.25
N VAL A 27 -8.31 2.94 -19.31
CA VAL A 27 -8.88 3.02 -20.67
C VAL A 27 -10.23 2.27 -20.76
N GLU A 28 -10.32 1.09 -20.17
CA GLU A 28 -11.51 0.23 -20.27
C GLU A 28 -12.66 0.65 -19.35
N THR A 29 -12.34 1.31 -18.22
CA THR A 29 -13.32 1.58 -17.16
C THR A 29 -13.57 3.05 -16.92
N GLY A 30 -12.64 3.93 -17.32
CA GLY A 30 -12.62 5.35 -17.00
C GLY A 30 -12.02 5.65 -15.62
N ALA A 31 -11.72 4.64 -14.79
CA ALA A 31 -11.18 4.82 -13.43
C ALA A 31 -9.68 5.17 -13.48
N ARG A 32 -9.32 6.37 -13.06
CA ARG A 32 -7.96 6.92 -13.14
C ARG A 32 -7.31 7.20 -11.80
N ALA A 33 -8.08 7.25 -10.72
CA ALA A 33 -7.58 7.71 -9.43
C ALA A 33 -6.31 6.97 -8.97
N SER A 34 -6.27 5.63 -9.10
CA SER A 34 -5.09 4.85 -8.73
C SER A 34 -3.87 5.10 -9.60
N LEU A 35 -4.09 5.48 -10.88
CA LEU A 35 -3.02 5.82 -11.81
C LEU A 35 -2.46 7.23 -11.51
N ASP A 36 -3.33 8.19 -11.22
CA ASP A 36 -2.98 9.60 -11.15
C ASP A 36 -2.49 10.03 -9.76
N ILE A 37 -2.94 9.33 -8.69
CA ILE A 37 -2.69 9.76 -7.31
C ILE A 37 -1.46 9.09 -6.70
N TRP A 38 -1.31 7.76 -6.82
CA TRP A 38 -0.34 7.02 -6.03
C TRP A 38 0.57 6.14 -6.90
N ALA A 39 1.86 6.13 -6.57
CA ALA A 39 2.74 5.10 -7.11
C ALA A 39 2.31 3.71 -6.60
N PRO A 40 2.48 2.64 -7.40
CA PRO A 40 2.25 1.28 -6.95
C PRO A 40 2.99 0.97 -5.65
N HIS A 41 2.27 0.49 -4.64
CA HIS A 41 2.81 0.21 -3.31
C HIS A 41 2.05 -0.93 -2.63
N ILE A 42 2.64 -1.43 -1.57
CA ILE A 42 1.97 -2.28 -0.58
C ILE A 42 1.85 -1.50 0.74
N THR A 43 0.67 -1.50 1.34
CA THR A 43 0.46 -0.87 2.64
C THR A 43 0.92 -1.81 3.75
N ILE A 44 1.82 -1.33 4.60
CA ILE A 44 2.32 -2.03 5.80
C ILE A 44 1.45 -1.65 7.00
N GLY A 45 1.06 -0.39 7.10
CA GLY A 45 0.16 0.13 8.12
C GLY A 45 -0.48 1.44 7.68
N SER A 46 -1.70 1.74 8.12
CA SER A 46 -2.44 2.96 7.78
C SER A 46 -3.26 3.46 8.96
N GLY A 47 -3.76 4.69 8.87
CA GLY A 47 -4.54 5.34 9.94
C GLY A 47 -3.69 5.66 11.16
N ILE A 48 -2.45 6.07 10.96
CA ILE A 48 -1.49 6.42 12.01
C ILE A 48 -1.58 7.93 12.24
N SER A 49 -2.22 8.36 13.33
CA SER A 49 -2.38 9.80 13.64
C SER A 49 -1.29 10.26 14.61
N VAL A 50 -0.49 11.26 14.23
CA VAL A 50 0.66 11.77 14.98
C VAL A 50 0.50 13.27 15.25
N PRO A 51 0.70 13.77 16.48
CA PRO A 51 0.86 15.20 16.73
C PRO A 51 2.01 15.79 15.91
N ASP A 52 1.86 17.01 15.44
CA ASP A 52 2.88 17.66 14.59
C ASP A 52 4.26 17.74 15.29
N GLU A 53 4.26 17.97 16.60
CA GLU A 53 5.44 18.00 17.44
C GLU A 53 6.12 16.64 17.58
N ASP A 54 5.39 15.53 17.42
CA ASP A 54 5.89 14.16 17.61
C ASP A 54 6.33 13.48 16.30
N VAL A 55 6.15 14.13 15.15
CA VAL A 55 6.47 13.52 13.84
C VAL A 55 7.94 13.07 13.74
N SER A 56 8.87 13.87 14.28
CA SER A 56 10.29 13.50 14.27
C SER A 56 10.55 12.25 15.10
N HIS A 57 9.91 12.14 16.26
CA HIS A 57 10.04 10.97 17.14
C HIS A 57 9.42 9.72 16.53
N ALA A 58 8.27 9.86 15.84
CA ALA A 58 7.64 8.76 15.10
C ALA A 58 8.57 8.22 14.00
N LYS A 59 9.28 9.10 13.30
CA LYS A 59 10.28 8.70 12.29
C LYS A 59 11.44 7.92 12.89
N GLU A 60 12.02 8.40 14.00
CA GLU A 60 13.10 7.70 14.70
C GLU A 60 12.68 6.33 15.19
N ARG A 61 11.42 6.19 15.61
CA ARG A 61 10.86 4.90 16.03
C ARG A 61 10.65 3.96 14.87
N LEU A 62 10.17 4.48 13.74
CA LEU A 62 10.02 3.68 12.52
C LEU A 62 11.39 3.21 12.00
N ASP A 63 12.38 4.08 12.00
CA ASP A 63 13.76 3.74 11.60
C ASP A 63 14.29 2.58 12.44
N ARG A 64 14.22 2.70 13.75
CA ARG A 64 14.60 1.62 14.69
C ARG A 64 13.80 0.32 14.49
N ALA A 65 12.50 0.45 14.18
CA ALA A 65 11.65 -0.72 13.99
C ALA A 65 12.03 -1.55 12.76
N VAL A 66 12.70 -0.95 11.76
CA VAL A 66 13.08 -1.63 10.51
C VAL A 66 14.59 -1.85 10.37
N GLU A 67 15.39 -1.39 11.32
CA GLU A 67 16.85 -1.40 11.29
C GLU A 67 17.45 -2.80 11.03
N ASP A 68 16.90 -3.82 11.70
CA ASP A 68 17.38 -5.20 11.63
C ASP A 68 16.66 -6.05 10.57
N ILE A 69 15.80 -5.43 9.76
CA ILE A 69 15.09 -6.17 8.72
C ILE A 69 15.94 -6.20 7.45
N ALA A 70 16.26 -7.40 7.00
CA ALA A 70 16.92 -7.58 5.70
C ALA A 70 15.91 -7.46 4.55
N PRO A 71 16.31 -6.97 3.37
CA PRO A 71 15.48 -7.03 2.17
C PRO A 71 15.00 -8.46 1.87
N PHE A 72 13.74 -8.60 1.45
CA PHE A 72 13.17 -9.91 1.17
C PHE A 72 12.22 -9.87 -0.03
N PRO A 73 12.11 -10.97 -0.80
CA PRO A 73 11.15 -11.08 -1.88
C PRO A 73 9.73 -11.32 -1.34
N ILE A 74 8.74 -10.83 -2.10
CA ILE A 74 7.35 -11.23 -1.95
C ILE A 74 6.84 -11.82 -3.26
N VAL A 75 5.91 -12.77 -3.20
CA VAL A 75 5.27 -13.31 -4.38
C VAL A 75 3.96 -12.56 -4.62
N VAL A 76 3.86 -11.93 -5.78
CA VAL A 76 2.62 -11.31 -6.28
C VAL A 76 2.02 -12.24 -7.32
N SER A 77 0.81 -12.76 -7.07
CA SER A 77 0.21 -13.80 -7.92
C SER A 77 -1.29 -13.61 -8.12
N GLY A 78 -1.66 -13.30 -9.36
CA GLY A 78 -3.02 -13.16 -9.81
C GLY A 78 -3.73 -11.91 -9.27
N PHE A 79 -5.01 -11.80 -9.64
CA PHE A 79 -5.85 -10.65 -9.35
C PHE A 79 -6.83 -10.95 -8.22
N GLY A 80 -7.19 -9.90 -7.48
CA GLY A 80 -8.22 -9.91 -6.46
C GLY A 80 -9.23 -8.79 -6.70
N PHE A 81 -10.44 -8.98 -6.17
CA PHE A 81 -11.57 -8.09 -6.35
C PHE A 81 -12.30 -7.94 -5.02
N MET A 82 -12.55 -6.70 -4.60
CA MET A 82 -13.37 -6.37 -3.42
C MET A 82 -14.50 -5.44 -3.86
N ASP A 83 -15.71 -5.71 -3.41
CA ASP A 83 -16.92 -4.94 -3.72
C ASP A 83 -17.55 -4.27 -2.48
N ASP A 84 -16.95 -4.45 -1.31
CA ASP A 84 -17.39 -3.93 -0.02
C ASP A 84 -16.27 -3.25 0.78
N TRP A 85 -15.29 -2.65 0.10
CA TRP A 85 -14.16 -2.01 0.77
C TRP A 85 -14.61 -0.90 1.73
N SER A 86 -14.23 -1.00 3.00
CA SER A 86 -14.68 -0.09 4.05
C SER A 86 -14.26 1.37 3.85
N GLY A 87 -13.16 1.62 3.14
CA GLY A 87 -12.73 2.97 2.73
C GLY A 87 -13.69 3.65 1.76
N GLY A 88 -14.54 2.89 1.06
CA GLY A 88 -15.59 3.42 0.18
C GLY A 88 -16.77 4.06 0.90
N LYS A 89 -16.76 4.11 2.24
CA LYS A 89 -17.78 4.85 3.01
C LYS A 89 -17.55 6.36 3.04
N GLN A 90 -16.45 6.84 2.50
CA GLN A 90 -16.19 8.27 2.35
C GLN A 90 -16.96 8.82 1.15
N PRO A 91 -17.55 10.02 1.24
CA PRO A 91 -18.26 10.63 0.13
C PRO A 91 -17.38 10.71 -1.13
N GLY A 92 -17.91 10.28 -2.26
CA GLY A 92 -17.21 10.31 -3.54
C GLY A 92 -16.23 9.15 -3.79
N ILE A 93 -16.07 8.22 -2.84
CA ILE A 93 -15.25 7.02 -3.00
C ILE A 93 -16.16 5.80 -3.15
N THR A 94 -15.92 5.01 -4.19
CA THR A 94 -16.66 3.76 -4.41
C THR A 94 -16.02 2.61 -3.61
N PRO A 95 -16.80 1.56 -3.21
CA PRO A 95 -16.27 0.44 -2.44
C PRO A 95 -15.55 -0.62 -3.30
N TYR A 96 -15.36 -0.34 -4.59
CA TYR A 96 -14.83 -1.33 -5.52
C TYR A 96 -13.32 -1.21 -5.64
N VAL A 97 -12.62 -2.33 -5.46
CA VAL A 97 -11.16 -2.40 -5.57
C VAL A 97 -10.75 -3.56 -6.46
N VAL A 98 -9.88 -3.28 -7.42
CA VAL A 98 -9.15 -4.27 -8.21
C VAL A 98 -7.69 -4.22 -7.81
N TYR A 99 -7.11 -5.36 -7.49
CA TYR A 99 -5.76 -5.42 -6.94
C TYR A 99 -4.98 -6.68 -7.37
N LEU A 100 -3.66 -6.63 -7.26
CA LEU A 100 -2.81 -7.81 -7.31
C LEU A 100 -2.71 -8.44 -5.93
N ARG A 101 -2.87 -9.76 -5.87
CA ARG A 101 -2.75 -10.54 -4.64
C ARG A 101 -1.30 -10.74 -4.26
N VAL A 102 -1.00 -10.57 -2.98
CA VAL A 102 0.31 -10.83 -2.40
C VAL A 102 0.23 -12.07 -1.52
N VAL A 103 1.12 -13.01 -1.76
CA VAL A 103 1.36 -14.14 -0.85
C VAL A 103 2.15 -13.59 0.34
N VAL A 104 1.65 -13.80 1.55
CA VAL A 104 2.23 -13.23 2.77
C VAL A 104 3.33 -14.14 3.32
N PRO A 105 4.61 -13.85 3.09
CA PRO A 105 5.70 -14.58 3.72
C PRO A 105 5.85 -14.16 5.19
N ASP A 106 6.55 -14.96 5.98
CA ASP A 106 6.80 -14.65 7.40
C ASP A 106 7.64 -13.37 7.57
N SER A 107 8.52 -13.06 6.63
CA SER A 107 9.27 -11.80 6.60
C SER A 107 8.35 -10.57 6.52
N LEU A 108 7.30 -10.63 5.69
CA LEU A 108 6.33 -9.54 5.62
C LEU A 108 5.50 -9.44 6.91
N ARG A 109 5.13 -10.56 7.52
CA ARG A 109 4.44 -10.54 8.84
C ARG A 109 5.32 -9.88 9.90
N ARG A 110 6.59 -10.27 9.98
CA ARG A 110 7.56 -9.66 10.92
C ARG A 110 7.71 -8.16 10.68
N LEU A 111 7.80 -7.72 9.43
CA LEU A 111 7.85 -6.29 9.11
C LEU A 111 6.61 -5.55 9.63
N VAL A 112 5.41 -6.07 9.36
CA VAL A 112 4.15 -5.48 9.83
C VAL A 112 4.11 -5.41 11.36
N GLU A 113 4.48 -6.49 12.05
CA GLU A 113 4.53 -6.54 13.52
C GLU A 113 5.57 -5.56 14.08
N SER A 114 6.74 -5.47 13.47
CA SER A 114 7.81 -4.56 13.91
C SER A 114 7.39 -3.10 13.77
N VAL A 115 6.82 -2.73 12.62
CA VAL A 115 6.28 -1.38 12.40
C VAL A 115 5.15 -1.08 13.38
N ARG A 116 4.23 -2.01 13.59
CA ARG A 116 3.14 -1.86 14.55
C ARG A 116 3.66 -1.62 15.97
N ASN A 117 4.57 -2.46 16.44
CA ASN A 117 5.14 -2.35 17.78
C ASN A 117 5.96 -1.06 17.93
N GLY A 118 6.73 -0.69 16.90
CA GLY A 118 7.51 0.55 16.88
C GLY A 118 6.64 1.79 17.01
N LEU A 119 5.44 1.79 16.51
CA LEU A 119 4.56 2.95 16.46
C LEU A 119 3.39 2.92 17.47
N THR A 120 3.18 1.85 18.22
CA THR A 120 1.97 1.64 19.07
C THR A 120 1.81 2.70 20.17
N ASP A 121 2.87 3.14 20.83
CA ASP A 121 2.78 4.05 22.00
C ASP A 121 2.38 5.48 21.66
N HIS A 122 2.36 5.85 20.38
CA HIS A 122 2.06 7.20 19.90
C HIS A 122 0.74 7.32 19.14
N PHE A 123 0.02 6.21 18.93
CA PHE A 123 -1.10 6.17 17.99
C PHE A 123 -2.32 5.53 18.60
N ASP A 124 -3.23 6.36 19.09
CA ASP A 124 -4.53 5.95 19.64
C ASP A 124 -5.45 5.29 18.61
N ARG A 125 -5.09 5.34 17.32
CA ARG A 125 -5.91 4.83 16.23
C ARG A 125 -5.07 4.10 15.20
N TRP A 126 -4.46 3.00 15.61
CA TRP A 126 -4.14 1.98 14.63
C TRP A 126 -5.47 1.50 14.08
N TYR A 127 -5.76 1.86 12.82
CA TYR A 127 -6.90 1.27 12.13
C TYR A 127 -6.77 -0.24 12.31
N GLU A 128 -7.77 -0.88 12.92
CA GLU A 128 -7.82 -2.33 13.01
C GLU A 128 -7.72 -2.83 11.59
N GLN A 129 -6.52 -3.22 11.19
CA GLN A 129 -6.32 -3.89 9.91
C GLN A 129 -7.30 -5.06 9.92
N PRO A 130 -8.17 -5.18 8.90
CA PRO A 130 -9.10 -6.29 8.87
C PRO A 130 -8.30 -7.57 9.11
N SER A 131 -8.60 -8.25 10.19
CA SER A 131 -7.96 -9.53 10.48
C SER A 131 -8.61 -10.60 9.62
N PRO A 132 -7.85 -11.36 8.83
CA PRO A 132 -6.38 -11.33 8.72
C PRO A 132 -5.86 -10.23 7.77
N TYR A 133 -4.63 -9.72 8.03
CA TYR A 133 -3.93 -8.79 7.14
C TYR A 133 -3.91 -9.31 5.70
N LYS A 134 -4.44 -8.52 4.76
CA LYS A 134 -4.53 -8.86 3.34
C LYS A 134 -3.70 -7.85 2.52
N PRO A 135 -2.38 -8.02 2.43
CA PRO A 135 -1.57 -7.15 1.61
C PRO A 135 -1.96 -7.27 0.14
N HIS A 136 -1.94 -6.15 -0.56
CA HIS A 136 -2.28 -6.09 -1.97
C HIS A 136 -1.62 -4.89 -2.63
N VAL A 137 -1.50 -4.95 -3.97
CA VAL A 137 -1.09 -3.81 -4.78
C VAL A 137 -2.29 -3.34 -5.59
N THR A 138 -2.75 -2.14 -5.34
CA THR A 138 -3.97 -1.60 -5.94
C THR A 138 -3.78 -1.30 -7.42
N ILE A 139 -4.72 -1.78 -8.26
CA ILE A 139 -4.80 -1.47 -9.69
C ILE A 139 -5.84 -0.37 -9.94
N ALA A 140 -7.05 -0.51 -9.39
CA ALA A 140 -8.10 0.50 -9.51
C ALA A 140 -8.91 0.60 -8.23
N TYR A 141 -9.17 1.83 -7.79
CA TYR A 141 -9.88 2.17 -6.55
C TYR A 141 -10.36 3.62 -6.59
N ARG A 142 -11.27 4.01 -5.74
CA ARG A 142 -11.88 5.32 -5.50
C ARG A 142 -12.96 5.72 -6.52
N ASP A 143 -12.61 5.82 -7.79
CA ASP A 143 -13.49 6.28 -8.88
C ASP A 143 -14.00 5.13 -9.77
N LEU A 144 -13.75 3.88 -9.37
CA LEU A 144 -14.18 2.70 -10.13
C LEU A 144 -15.68 2.47 -9.93
N SER A 145 -16.47 2.65 -11.00
CA SER A 145 -17.91 2.35 -10.98
C SER A 145 -18.19 0.85 -10.91
N TRP A 146 -19.41 0.46 -10.55
CA TRP A 146 -19.83 -0.95 -10.58
C TRP A 146 -19.63 -1.60 -11.95
N ASP A 147 -20.08 -0.93 -13.03
CA ASP A 147 -19.90 -1.44 -14.39
C ASP A 147 -18.43 -1.53 -14.78
N GLY A 148 -17.61 -0.56 -14.35
CA GLY A 148 -16.16 -0.59 -14.51
C GLY A 148 -15.52 -1.76 -13.77
N PHE A 149 -15.98 -2.04 -12.55
CA PHE A 149 -15.51 -3.18 -11.74
C PHE A 149 -15.82 -4.52 -12.43
N LEU A 150 -17.02 -4.69 -12.98
CA LEU A 150 -17.38 -5.91 -13.72
C LEU A 150 -16.57 -6.06 -15.01
N ARG A 151 -16.35 -4.97 -15.76
CA ARG A 151 -15.48 -4.99 -16.95
C ARG A 151 -14.03 -5.34 -16.59
N ALA A 152 -13.47 -4.73 -15.56
CA ALA A 152 -12.12 -5.04 -15.09
C ALA A 152 -11.99 -6.52 -14.69
N LYS A 153 -13.00 -7.05 -14.00
CA LYS A 153 -13.04 -8.46 -13.59
C LYS A 153 -13.07 -9.40 -14.78
N ASP A 154 -13.90 -9.13 -15.79
CA ASP A 154 -13.94 -9.94 -17.03
C ASP A 154 -12.60 -9.89 -17.78
N LEU A 155 -12.06 -8.69 -17.97
CA LEU A 155 -10.79 -8.46 -18.65
C LEU A 155 -9.64 -9.24 -18.01
N LEU A 156 -9.53 -9.21 -16.67
CA LEU A 156 -8.43 -9.81 -15.92
C LEU A 156 -8.64 -11.30 -15.60
N SER A 157 -9.85 -11.83 -15.80
CA SER A 157 -10.19 -13.23 -15.48
C SER A 157 -9.38 -14.26 -16.27
N ARG A 158 -8.88 -13.88 -17.44
CA ARG A 158 -8.12 -14.74 -18.37
C ARG A 158 -6.61 -14.45 -18.34
N GLU A 159 -6.18 -13.56 -17.46
CA GLU A 159 -4.79 -13.13 -17.40
C GLU A 159 -4.03 -13.76 -16.24
N ILE A 160 -2.75 -13.97 -16.48
CA ILE A 160 -1.81 -14.45 -15.48
C ILE A 160 -0.85 -13.32 -15.16
N PHE A 161 -0.76 -12.96 -13.87
CA PHE A 161 0.25 -12.04 -13.38
C PHE A 161 1.03 -12.73 -12.26
N ILE A 162 2.34 -12.88 -12.47
CA ILE A 162 3.27 -13.41 -11.47
C ILE A 162 4.50 -12.52 -11.46
N ALA A 163 4.95 -12.16 -10.26
CA ALA A 163 6.17 -11.39 -10.03
C ALA A 163 6.71 -11.63 -8.62
N GLU A 164 7.99 -11.38 -8.45
CA GLU A 164 8.70 -11.50 -7.17
C GLU A 164 9.48 -10.21 -6.88
N PRO A 165 8.80 -9.08 -6.63
CA PRO A 165 9.49 -7.86 -6.25
C PRO A 165 10.10 -7.98 -4.86
N ILE A 166 11.16 -7.19 -4.62
CA ILE A 166 11.83 -7.12 -3.32
C ILE A 166 11.25 -5.98 -2.51
N ILE A 167 11.00 -6.25 -1.23
CA ILE A 167 10.73 -5.24 -0.19
C ILE A 167 12.06 -4.93 0.48
N ASP A 168 12.57 -3.72 0.29
CA ASP A 168 13.88 -3.27 0.76
C ASP A 168 13.82 -1.95 1.55
N HIS A 169 12.63 -1.36 1.64
CA HIS A 169 12.41 -0.13 2.39
C HIS A 169 10.94 0.04 2.77
N VAL A 170 10.68 0.94 3.71
CA VAL A 170 9.37 1.50 3.97
C VAL A 170 9.40 3.02 3.81
N SER A 171 8.25 3.61 3.54
CA SER A 171 8.05 5.06 3.47
C SER A 171 6.92 5.46 4.40
N LEU A 172 7.16 6.50 5.19
CA LEU A 172 6.11 7.18 5.93
C LEU A 172 5.49 8.24 5.02
N VAL A 173 4.21 8.07 4.71
CA VAL A 173 3.47 8.90 3.76
C VAL A 173 2.40 9.66 4.51
N ASP A 174 2.38 10.98 4.36
CA ASP A 174 1.34 11.85 4.91
C ASP A 174 0.06 11.71 4.07
N GLU A 175 -1.04 11.33 4.70
CA GLU A 175 -2.36 11.29 4.07
C GLU A 175 -3.02 12.66 4.19
N ILE A 176 -2.84 13.52 3.18
CA ILE A 176 -3.51 14.81 3.15
C ILE A 176 -4.95 14.59 2.66
N PRO A 177 -5.97 14.84 3.51
CA PRO A 177 -7.36 14.81 3.08
C PRO A 177 -7.56 15.87 1.96
N ASP A 178 -8.38 15.56 0.97
CA ASP A 178 -8.88 16.48 -0.06
C ASP A 178 -7.92 16.89 -1.19
N ALA A 179 -6.69 16.40 -1.25
CA ALA A 179 -5.83 16.70 -2.38
C ALA A 179 -5.74 15.51 -3.33
N PHE A 180 -6.41 15.60 -4.47
CA PHE A 180 -6.10 14.77 -5.65
C PHE A 180 -4.69 15.09 -6.21
N GLN A 181 -4.02 16.11 -5.65
CA GLN A 181 -2.62 16.48 -5.91
C GLN A 181 -1.91 16.53 -4.56
N THR A 182 -1.34 15.43 -4.18
CA THR A 182 -0.65 15.34 -2.90
C THR A 182 0.84 15.55 -3.08
N GLU A 183 1.35 16.63 -2.50
CA GLU A 183 2.75 16.65 -2.10
C GLU A 183 2.89 15.72 -0.90
N TYR A 184 3.33 14.48 -1.17
CA TYR A 184 3.59 13.53 -0.11
C TYR A 184 4.85 13.94 0.63
N TYR A 185 4.74 14.11 1.94
CA TYR A 185 5.92 14.04 2.78
C TYR A 185 6.40 12.58 2.80
N ARG A 186 7.44 12.29 2.04
CA ARG A 186 8.00 10.95 1.94
C ARG A 186 9.34 10.89 2.65
N THR A 187 9.42 10.11 3.73
CA THR A 187 10.69 9.66 4.29
C THR A 187 10.81 8.16 4.05
N SER A 188 11.86 7.74 3.35
CA SER A 188 12.12 6.31 3.13
C SER A 188 13.16 5.83 4.14
N PHE A 189 12.90 4.67 4.73
CA PHE A 189 13.79 3.98 5.66
C PHE A 189 14.29 2.72 4.98
N CYS A 190 15.59 2.64 4.72
CA CYS A 190 16.20 1.48 4.09
C CYS A 190 16.49 0.41 5.15
N PHE A 191 16.26 -0.84 4.79
CA PHE A 191 16.59 -1.98 5.63
C PHE A 191 18.10 -2.21 5.64
N ASN A 192 18.68 -2.20 6.81
CA ASN A 192 20.13 -2.38 6.99
C ASN A 192 20.49 -3.83 7.29
N GLY A 193 19.54 -4.72 7.47
CA GLY A 193 19.67 -6.09 7.94
C GLY A 193 21.10 -6.65 7.98
N ASN A 194 21.51 -7.26 9.05
CA ASN A 194 22.87 -7.72 9.28
C ASN A 194 23.45 -8.36 8.00
N LYS A 195 24.44 -7.72 7.41
CA LYS A 195 25.33 -8.38 6.47
C LYS A 195 26.13 -9.39 7.29
N GLU A 196 25.64 -10.60 7.38
CA GLU A 196 26.51 -11.71 7.75
C GLU A 196 27.61 -11.77 6.67
N PHE A 197 28.82 -11.49 7.09
CA PHE A 197 30.05 -11.64 6.32
C PHE A 197 30.44 -13.10 6.23
#